data_01abb33ae3cdb7fcfb5219fa46cb82a0
#
_entry.id   01abb33ae3cdb7fcfb5219fa46cb82a0
#
_cell.length_a   1.000
_cell.length_b   1.000
_cell.length_c   1.000
_cell.angle_alpha   90.00
_cell.angle_beta   90.00
_cell.angle_gamma   90.00
#
_symmetry.space_group_name_H-M   'P 1'
#
loop_
_entity.id
_entity.type
_entity.pdbx_description
1 polymer ?
#
loop_
_entity_poly.entity_id
_entity_poly.type
_entity_poly.pdbx_seq_one_letter_code
_entity_poly.pdbx_strand_id
1 'polypeptide(L)'
;MKLRDYQTDIIAQVSESRDDVLVQLDTGAGKTPIEAALARDADRCIVIAHRNLLIAQISEKLAAMGVKHGVIGTEHTRRRCMIEHRRHGHKIHVAEDATVFAASIQSLIAHHRRGRLVVDTAGTWFIVVDEAHHCLRENQWGQLRDIFPFARFIGFTATPCRADGQSLSAEDGGIFSRLIQAEALQKNSVSTLIERGYLSPFRCYSIRSLTHDELLKIGADGDYTQSSLCASLKNTQIVGDAVREYRRLAAGKRAVAMCVAIKNAEETAEEFRAAGISASFISSQLSAVEIARRIDAFRIEEILVLANVDMVGEGFDLPGIEALIMLRKTASFTAYRQWIGRALRPMPGKRFATIIDHVGNIMTHGLPDEPITWSLDSAPVRHQNAPSTPSTDCRIFFEAWRATCPSCGADNPLLQRTQIGGHYIQQEKIPGSLVEAARSKAAQVEQAKALETRIVIPYTIEAWKTGNALSQLCSRLLDWFVESLKESKQLIEINAFLASKEASNPQFWIDRFTIKDLKSPASKAVKVFEKWQKSR
;
A
#
# COMPACT_ATOMS: atom_id res chain seq x y z
N MET A 1 6.75 -16.73 -23.43
CA MET A 1 5.76 -15.96 -22.62
C MET A 1 5.41 -14.68 -23.38
N LYS A 2 4.13 -14.30 -23.49
CA LYS A 2 3.71 -13.05 -24.18
C LYS A 2 3.63 -11.93 -23.14
N LEU A 3 4.35 -10.83 -23.35
CA LEU A 3 4.28 -9.62 -22.54
C LEU A 3 2.95 -8.90 -22.76
N ARG A 4 2.47 -8.18 -21.75
CA ARG A 4 1.30 -7.32 -21.81
C ARG A 4 1.70 -5.97 -22.40
N ASP A 5 0.72 -5.20 -22.91
CA ASP A 5 0.96 -3.89 -23.53
C ASP A 5 1.77 -2.93 -22.64
N TYR A 6 1.34 -2.72 -21.38
CA TYR A 6 2.04 -1.86 -20.43
C TYR A 6 3.44 -2.39 -20.04
N GLN A 7 3.68 -3.71 -20.12
CA GLN A 7 5.01 -4.28 -19.90
C GLN A 7 5.94 -3.96 -21.07
N THR A 8 5.41 -4.00 -22.28
CA THR A 8 6.15 -3.60 -23.49
C THR A 8 6.46 -2.11 -23.48
N ASP A 9 5.50 -1.25 -23.05
CA ASP A 9 5.70 0.18 -22.87
C ASP A 9 6.84 0.48 -21.87
N ILE A 10 6.84 -0.17 -20.71
CA ILE A 10 7.93 -0.03 -19.72
C ILE A 10 9.28 -0.42 -20.31
N ILE A 11 9.36 -1.55 -21.04
CA ILE A 11 10.61 -1.98 -21.67
C ILE A 11 11.10 -0.94 -22.69
N ALA A 12 10.20 -0.37 -23.50
CA ALA A 12 10.56 0.67 -24.46
C ALA A 12 11.12 1.91 -23.75
N GLN A 13 10.42 2.42 -22.73
CA GLN A 13 10.88 3.57 -21.95
C GLN A 13 12.24 3.31 -21.26
N VAL A 14 12.44 2.10 -20.71
CA VAL A 14 13.73 1.70 -20.12
C VAL A 14 14.81 1.66 -21.19
N SER A 15 14.55 1.15 -22.39
CA SER A 15 15.53 1.03 -23.47
C SER A 15 15.92 2.37 -24.10
N GLU A 16 14.98 3.32 -24.15
CA GLU A 16 15.23 4.68 -24.65
C GLU A 16 16.04 5.55 -23.68
N SER A 17 15.95 5.30 -22.38
CA SER A 17 16.71 6.03 -21.39
C SER A 17 18.14 5.49 -21.27
N ARG A 18 19.08 6.39 -20.93
CA ARG A 18 20.45 6.02 -20.54
C ARG A 18 20.69 6.14 -19.04
N ASP A 19 19.72 6.69 -18.32
CA ASP A 19 19.79 6.97 -16.89
C ASP A 19 19.65 5.70 -16.05
N ASP A 20 20.02 5.79 -14.80
CA ASP A 20 19.64 4.85 -13.77
C ASP A 20 18.14 5.08 -13.45
N VAL A 21 17.32 4.09 -13.69
CA VAL A 21 15.86 4.25 -13.65
C VAL A 21 15.22 3.37 -12.57
N LEU A 22 14.20 3.91 -11.94
CA LEU A 22 13.30 3.16 -11.07
C LEU A 22 11.97 2.94 -11.76
N VAL A 23 11.57 1.70 -11.95
CA VAL A 23 10.28 1.31 -12.52
C VAL A 23 9.28 1.06 -11.40
N GLN A 24 8.21 1.84 -11.36
CA GLN A 24 7.09 1.57 -10.46
C GLN A 24 6.09 0.63 -11.16
N LEU A 25 5.80 -0.47 -10.50
CA LEU A 25 4.76 -1.41 -10.96
C LEU A 25 4.20 -2.19 -9.78
N ASP A 26 2.87 -2.15 -9.59
CA ASP A 26 2.20 -2.75 -8.45
C ASP A 26 2.49 -4.25 -8.27
N THR A 27 2.39 -4.72 -7.02
CA THR A 27 2.55 -6.14 -6.70
C THR A 27 1.47 -6.96 -7.44
N GLY A 28 1.90 -8.01 -8.14
CA GLY A 28 1.03 -8.86 -8.96
C GLY A 28 0.87 -8.39 -10.41
N ALA A 29 1.34 -7.19 -10.77
CA ALA A 29 1.30 -6.71 -12.14
C ALA A 29 2.37 -7.32 -13.06
N GLY A 30 3.30 -8.10 -12.52
CA GLY A 30 4.28 -8.85 -13.31
C GLY A 30 5.59 -8.12 -13.57
N LYS A 31 6.29 -7.69 -12.51
CA LYS A 31 7.67 -7.16 -12.56
C LYS A 31 8.64 -8.18 -13.16
N THR A 32 8.67 -9.39 -12.59
CA THR A 32 9.64 -10.41 -12.98
C THR A 32 9.65 -10.80 -14.47
N PRO A 33 8.51 -10.86 -15.19
CA PRO A 33 8.52 -10.95 -16.65
C PRO A 33 9.27 -9.84 -17.38
N ILE A 34 9.17 -8.59 -16.90
CA ILE A 34 9.88 -7.45 -17.51
C ILE A 34 11.38 -7.56 -17.23
N GLU A 35 11.75 -7.87 -15.98
CA GLU A 35 13.15 -8.10 -15.56
C GLU A 35 13.83 -9.19 -16.43
N ALA A 36 13.12 -10.31 -16.64
CA ALA A 36 13.62 -11.39 -17.47
C ALA A 36 13.71 -11.01 -18.97
N ALA A 37 12.79 -10.20 -19.48
CA ALA A 37 12.85 -9.71 -20.85
C ALA A 37 14.03 -8.75 -21.04
N LEU A 38 14.24 -7.81 -20.13
CA LEU A 38 15.41 -6.92 -20.15
C LEU A 38 16.72 -7.69 -20.08
N ALA A 39 16.78 -8.71 -19.21
CA ALA A 39 17.95 -9.57 -19.08
C ALA A 39 18.21 -10.39 -20.35
N ARG A 40 17.16 -10.87 -21.06
CA ARG A 40 17.29 -11.60 -22.32
C ARG A 40 17.88 -10.73 -23.42
N ASP A 41 17.46 -9.48 -23.48
CA ASP A 41 17.79 -8.56 -24.58
C ASP A 41 19.09 -7.77 -24.31
N ALA A 42 19.71 -7.95 -23.13
CA ALA A 42 20.97 -7.32 -22.74
C ALA A 42 22.19 -8.21 -23.07
N ASP A 43 23.27 -7.61 -23.50
CA ASP A 43 24.56 -8.30 -23.72
C ASP A 43 25.12 -8.87 -22.40
N ARG A 44 25.04 -8.07 -21.34
CA ARG A 44 25.48 -8.42 -19.97
C ARG A 44 24.47 -7.93 -18.95
N CYS A 45 23.93 -8.82 -18.11
CA CYS A 45 22.93 -8.46 -17.12
C CYS A 45 23.12 -9.24 -15.80
N ILE A 46 22.93 -8.55 -14.69
CA ILE A 46 22.80 -9.19 -13.37
C ILE A 46 21.45 -8.80 -12.79
N VAL A 47 20.56 -9.79 -12.60
CA VAL A 47 19.28 -9.59 -11.90
C VAL A 47 19.48 -9.89 -10.43
N ILE A 48 19.30 -8.91 -9.57
CA ILE A 48 19.64 -8.97 -8.15
C ILE A 48 18.39 -8.90 -7.28
N ALA A 49 18.31 -9.82 -6.32
CA ALA A 49 17.33 -9.78 -5.25
C ALA A 49 18.01 -9.77 -3.87
N HIS A 50 17.28 -9.28 -2.87
CA HIS A 50 17.80 -9.26 -1.50
C HIS A 50 17.65 -10.59 -0.76
N ARG A 51 16.76 -11.49 -1.20
CA ARG A 51 16.51 -12.82 -0.57
C ARG A 51 16.82 -13.97 -1.52
N ASN A 52 17.47 -15.02 -1.00
CA ASN A 52 17.83 -16.22 -1.76
C ASN A 52 16.63 -16.93 -2.41
N LEU A 53 15.44 -16.82 -1.80
CA LEU A 53 14.22 -17.40 -2.35
C LEU A 53 13.81 -16.73 -3.68
N LEU A 54 13.99 -15.43 -3.79
CA LEU A 54 13.70 -14.67 -5.01
C LEU A 54 14.64 -15.06 -6.16
N ILE A 55 15.88 -15.43 -5.86
CA ILE A 55 16.84 -15.85 -6.89
C ILE A 55 16.31 -17.06 -7.66
N ALA A 56 15.70 -18.02 -6.96
CA ALA A 56 15.13 -19.20 -7.62
C ALA A 56 13.93 -18.84 -8.52
N GLN A 57 13.12 -17.85 -8.14
CA GLN A 57 12.02 -17.36 -8.96
C GLN A 57 12.53 -16.60 -10.19
N ILE A 58 13.53 -15.73 -10.02
CA ILE A 58 14.20 -15.02 -11.13
C ILE A 58 14.79 -16.03 -12.10
N SER A 59 15.57 -17.00 -11.58
CA SER A 59 16.20 -18.05 -12.35
C SER A 59 15.17 -18.89 -13.12
N GLU A 60 14.03 -19.22 -12.51
CA GLU A 60 12.93 -19.93 -13.16
C GLU A 60 12.34 -19.11 -14.32
N LYS A 61 12.13 -17.79 -14.14
CA LYS A 61 11.59 -16.92 -15.20
C LYS A 61 12.59 -16.74 -16.35
N LEU A 62 13.87 -16.61 -16.05
CA LEU A 62 14.93 -16.60 -17.08
C LEU A 62 14.90 -17.91 -17.88
N ALA A 63 14.79 -19.06 -17.19
CA ALA A 63 14.68 -20.36 -17.83
C ALA A 63 13.40 -20.48 -18.69
N ALA A 64 12.26 -19.98 -18.21
CA ALA A 64 10.99 -19.96 -18.94
C ALA A 64 11.08 -19.14 -20.24
N MET A 65 11.96 -18.14 -20.28
CA MET A 65 12.24 -17.34 -21.48
C MET A 65 13.39 -17.89 -22.32
N GLY A 66 13.96 -19.04 -21.97
CA GLY A 66 15.07 -19.68 -22.68
C GLY A 66 16.42 -18.99 -22.47
N VAL A 67 16.56 -18.15 -21.46
CA VAL A 67 17.80 -17.39 -21.18
C VAL A 67 18.81 -18.27 -20.46
N LYS A 68 19.98 -18.47 -21.09
CA LYS A 68 21.15 -19.07 -20.45
C LYS A 68 21.70 -18.10 -19.40
N HIS A 69 21.79 -18.53 -18.14
CA HIS A 69 22.20 -17.66 -17.05
C HIS A 69 23.01 -18.38 -15.98
N GLY A 70 23.86 -17.64 -15.30
CA GLY A 70 24.59 -18.08 -14.11
C GLY A 70 23.83 -17.75 -12.82
N VAL A 71 24.26 -18.36 -11.70
CA VAL A 71 23.73 -18.06 -10.37
C VAL A 71 24.88 -17.69 -9.44
N ILE A 72 24.90 -16.44 -8.97
CA ILE A 72 25.83 -15.95 -7.95
C ILE A 72 25.15 -16.09 -6.59
N GLY A 73 25.38 -17.20 -5.92
CA GLY A 73 24.74 -17.56 -4.67
C GLY A 73 25.44 -18.72 -3.99
N THR A 74 24.85 -19.23 -2.90
CA THR A 74 25.33 -20.44 -2.24
C THR A 74 25.01 -21.67 -3.09
N GLU A 75 25.73 -22.77 -2.86
CA GLU A 75 25.45 -24.05 -3.52
C GLU A 75 23.98 -24.50 -3.28
N HIS A 76 23.46 -24.27 -2.10
CA HIS A 76 22.04 -24.53 -1.79
C HIS A 76 21.12 -23.71 -2.70
N THR A 77 21.42 -22.43 -2.94
CA THR A 77 20.64 -21.57 -3.86
C THR A 77 20.69 -22.09 -5.29
N ARG A 78 21.86 -22.47 -5.79
CA ARG A 78 22.04 -23.06 -7.13
C ARG A 78 21.21 -24.34 -7.30
N ARG A 79 21.29 -25.27 -6.33
CA ARG A 79 20.49 -26.51 -6.34
C ARG A 79 18.99 -26.22 -6.35
N ARG A 80 18.56 -25.24 -5.58
CA ARG A 80 17.15 -24.82 -5.55
C ARG A 80 16.69 -24.30 -6.90
N CYS A 81 17.47 -23.46 -7.58
CA CYS A 81 17.17 -23.02 -8.94
C CYS A 81 16.95 -24.20 -9.90
N MET A 82 17.84 -25.19 -9.85
CA MET A 82 17.71 -26.40 -10.70
C MET A 82 16.46 -27.24 -10.35
N ILE A 83 16.09 -27.32 -9.08
CA ILE A 83 14.86 -28.00 -8.64
C ILE A 83 13.62 -27.29 -9.20
N GLU A 84 13.56 -25.97 -9.09
CA GLU A 84 12.44 -25.18 -9.61
C GLU A 84 12.34 -25.29 -11.15
N HIS A 85 13.45 -25.28 -11.88
CA HIS A 85 13.43 -25.51 -13.32
C HIS A 85 12.81 -26.86 -13.68
N ARG A 86 13.22 -27.95 -13.00
CA ARG A 86 12.66 -29.30 -13.20
C ARG A 86 11.18 -29.36 -12.86
N ARG A 87 10.78 -28.72 -11.75
CA ARG A 87 9.38 -28.66 -11.28
C ARG A 87 8.45 -28.04 -12.31
N HIS A 88 8.93 -27.03 -13.03
CA HIS A 88 8.17 -26.33 -14.07
C HIS A 88 8.39 -26.89 -15.49
N GLY A 89 9.14 -27.99 -15.63
CA GLY A 89 9.39 -28.63 -16.91
C GLY A 89 10.32 -27.85 -17.85
N HIS A 90 11.09 -26.88 -17.32
CA HIS A 90 12.04 -26.11 -18.11
C HIS A 90 13.35 -26.88 -18.31
N LYS A 91 14.01 -26.65 -19.46
CA LYS A 91 15.41 -27.09 -19.63
C LYS A 91 16.29 -26.37 -18.61
N ILE A 92 17.31 -27.04 -18.10
CA ILE A 92 18.26 -26.41 -17.18
C ILE A 92 19.10 -25.41 -17.95
N HIS A 93 18.95 -24.11 -17.61
CA HIS A 93 19.66 -23.02 -18.27
C HIS A 93 20.79 -22.42 -17.40
N VAL A 94 21.07 -23.00 -16.23
CA VAL A 94 22.15 -22.52 -15.36
C VAL A 94 23.50 -22.95 -15.97
N ALA A 95 24.36 -21.97 -16.25
CA ALA A 95 25.64 -22.16 -16.89
C ALA A 95 26.72 -21.27 -16.27
N GLU A 96 27.96 -21.71 -16.28
CA GLU A 96 29.09 -20.95 -15.73
C GLU A 96 29.63 -19.89 -16.70
N ASP A 97 29.49 -20.13 -17.99
CA ASP A 97 29.92 -19.25 -19.09
C ASP A 97 28.80 -18.26 -19.55
N ALA A 98 27.87 -17.94 -18.67
CA ALA A 98 26.78 -17.04 -18.98
C ALA A 98 27.20 -15.56 -18.90
N THR A 99 26.50 -14.72 -19.68
CA THR A 99 26.58 -13.26 -19.59
C THR A 99 25.41 -12.65 -18.81
N VAL A 100 24.42 -13.46 -18.46
CA VAL A 100 23.29 -13.11 -17.61
C VAL A 100 23.41 -13.87 -16.29
N PHE A 101 23.17 -13.19 -15.16
CA PHE A 101 23.26 -13.81 -13.83
C PHE A 101 22.03 -13.47 -12.98
N ALA A 102 21.58 -14.45 -12.18
CA ALA A 102 20.70 -14.23 -11.04
C ALA A 102 21.55 -14.23 -9.75
N ALA A 103 21.44 -13.18 -8.94
CA ALA A 103 22.31 -13.02 -7.78
C ALA A 103 21.56 -12.55 -6.52
N SER A 104 22.08 -12.89 -5.32
CA SER A 104 21.76 -12.13 -4.13
C SER A 104 22.82 -11.05 -3.89
N ILE A 105 22.38 -9.89 -3.42
CA ILE A 105 23.28 -8.79 -3.10
C ILE A 105 24.39 -9.21 -2.12
N GLN A 106 24.02 -9.98 -1.09
CA GLN A 106 24.97 -10.46 -0.08
C GLN A 106 26.02 -11.39 -0.68
N SER A 107 25.60 -12.34 -1.56
CA SER A 107 26.54 -13.25 -2.22
C SER A 107 27.46 -12.52 -3.18
N LEU A 108 26.93 -11.58 -3.95
CA LEU A 108 27.71 -10.81 -4.92
C LEU A 108 28.82 -10.01 -4.22
N ILE A 109 28.47 -9.26 -3.16
CA ILE A 109 29.45 -8.50 -2.36
C ILE A 109 30.46 -9.44 -1.69
N ALA A 110 30.01 -10.59 -1.13
CA ALA A 110 30.89 -11.54 -0.49
C ALA A 110 31.87 -12.20 -1.47
N HIS A 111 31.44 -12.52 -2.70
CA HIS A 111 32.31 -13.04 -3.76
C HIS A 111 33.31 -12.00 -4.22
N HIS A 112 32.89 -10.75 -4.39
CA HIS A 112 33.79 -9.63 -4.73
C HIS A 112 34.89 -9.46 -3.67
N ARG A 113 34.52 -9.34 -2.40
CA ARG A 113 35.47 -9.17 -1.28
C ARG A 113 36.49 -10.31 -1.16
N ARG A 114 36.14 -11.50 -1.60
CA ARG A 114 37.00 -12.69 -1.59
C ARG A 114 37.80 -12.88 -2.88
N GLY A 115 37.69 -12.00 -3.86
CA GLY A 115 38.30 -12.13 -5.17
C GLY A 115 37.80 -13.35 -5.98
N ARG A 116 36.53 -13.77 -5.70
CA ARG A 116 35.92 -14.95 -6.33
C ARG A 116 34.78 -14.57 -7.28
N LEU A 117 34.60 -13.29 -7.56
CA LEU A 117 33.57 -12.83 -8.48
C LEU A 117 33.98 -13.21 -9.92
N VAL A 118 33.14 -13.98 -10.58
CA VAL A 118 33.42 -14.56 -11.93
C VAL A 118 33.07 -13.61 -13.08
N VAL A 119 32.66 -12.38 -12.79
CA VAL A 119 32.27 -11.37 -13.77
C VAL A 119 33.27 -10.21 -13.80
N ASP A 120 33.55 -9.69 -15.00
CA ASP A 120 34.37 -8.50 -15.20
C ASP A 120 33.60 -7.26 -14.72
N THR A 121 34.03 -6.67 -13.61
CA THR A 121 33.39 -5.50 -12.99
C THR A 121 33.68 -4.18 -13.72
N ALA A 122 34.69 -4.13 -14.58
CA ALA A 122 35.01 -2.96 -15.40
C ALA A 122 34.19 -2.90 -16.70
N GLY A 123 33.44 -3.93 -17.02
CA GLY A 123 32.56 -3.98 -18.18
C GLY A 123 31.26 -3.20 -17.97
N THR A 124 30.59 -2.89 -19.07
CA THR A 124 29.25 -2.30 -19.04
C THR A 124 28.21 -3.37 -18.72
N TRP A 125 27.50 -3.22 -17.61
CA TRP A 125 26.47 -4.14 -17.14
C TRP A 125 25.13 -3.46 -16.99
N PHE A 126 24.05 -4.19 -17.25
CA PHE A 126 22.74 -3.86 -16.69
C PHE A 126 22.58 -4.54 -15.34
N ILE A 127 22.37 -3.74 -14.30
CA ILE A 127 22.08 -4.23 -12.94
C ILE A 127 20.58 -4.03 -12.70
N VAL A 128 19.83 -5.13 -12.82
CA VAL A 128 18.38 -5.14 -12.58
C VAL A 128 18.15 -5.49 -11.11
N VAL A 129 17.43 -4.64 -10.38
CA VAL A 129 17.20 -4.78 -8.94
C VAL A 129 15.72 -4.97 -8.66
N ASP A 130 15.32 -6.12 -8.11
CA ASP A 130 13.98 -6.34 -7.59
C ASP A 130 13.83 -5.76 -6.17
N GLU A 131 12.66 -5.24 -5.84
CA GLU A 131 12.34 -4.49 -4.61
C GLU A 131 13.33 -3.33 -4.33
N ALA A 132 13.53 -2.52 -5.36
CA ALA A 132 14.54 -1.47 -5.39
C ALA A 132 14.29 -0.28 -4.45
N HIS A 133 13.18 -0.26 -3.70
CA HIS A 133 12.95 0.72 -2.62
C HIS A 133 13.95 0.59 -1.46
N HIS A 134 14.77 -0.48 -1.44
CA HIS A 134 15.89 -0.63 -0.51
C HIS A 134 17.19 0.07 -0.96
N CYS A 135 17.24 0.59 -2.20
CA CYS A 135 18.47 1.08 -2.81
C CYS A 135 18.81 2.50 -2.33
N LEU A 136 19.83 2.58 -1.49
CA LEU A 136 20.44 3.85 -1.06
C LEU A 136 21.94 3.83 -1.34
N ARG A 137 22.53 5.03 -1.54
CA ARG A 137 23.97 5.20 -1.77
C ARG A 137 24.82 4.74 -0.58
N GLU A 138 24.30 4.90 0.63
CA GLU A 138 25.04 4.62 1.88
C GLU A 138 24.97 3.15 2.34
N ASN A 139 24.18 2.31 1.68
CA ASN A 139 24.02 0.91 2.08
C ASN A 139 24.67 -0.09 1.12
N GLN A 140 24.36 -1.38 1.25
CA GLN A 140 24.92 -2.44 0.38
C GLN A 140 24.65 -2.21 -1.11
N TRP A 141 23.57 -1.53 -1.46
CA TRP A 141 23.22 -1.24 -2.85
C TRP A 141 24.16 -0.16 -3.46
N GLY A 142 24.56 0.84 -2.67
CA GLY A 142 25.59 1.79 -3.09
C GLY A 142 26.96 1.15 -3.28
N GLN A 143 27.31 0.12 -2.48
CA GLN A 143 28.53 -0.67 -2.71
C GLN A 143 28.55 -1.36 -4.07
N LEU A 144 27.39 -1.76 -4.61
CA LEU A 144 27.33 -2.31 -5.97
C LEU A 144 27.71 -1.28 -7.03
N ARG A 145 27.37 -0.02 -6.84
CA ARG A 145 27.80 1.06 -7.73
C ARG A 145 29.33 1.20 -7.74
N ASP A 146 29.97 1.02 -6.58
CA ASP A 146 31.42 1.07 -6.48
C ASP A 146 32.09 -0.17 -7.10
N ILE A 147 31.45 -1.35 -7.00
CA ILE A 147 31.91 -2.59 -7.64
C ILE A 147 31.74 -2.53 -9.16
N PHE A 148 30.66 -1.94 -9.66
CA PHE A 148 30.32 -1.83 -11.07
C PHE A 148 30.17 -0.35 -11.50
N PRO A 149 31.27 0.39 -11.62
CA PRO A 149 31.21 1.84 -11.82
C PRO A 149 30.60 2.26 -13.16
N PHE A 150 30.65 1.39 -14.16
CA PHE A 150 30.10 1.63 -15.50
C PHE A 150 28.76 0.93 -15.74
N ALA A 151 28.16 0.34 -14.71
CA ALA A 151 26.88 -0.31 -14.83
C ALA A 151 25.72 0.69 -14.86
N ARG A 152 24.68 0.35 -15.59
CA ARG A 152 23.39 1.02 -15.54
C ARG A 152 22.44 0.26 -14.60
N PHE A 153 21.82 0.99 -13.66
CA PHE A 153 20.91 0.41 -12.68
C PHE A 153 19.45 0.57 -13.13
N ILE A 154 18.70 -0.53 -13.10
CA ILE A 154 17.28 -0.58 -13.43
C ILE A 154 16.58 -1.20 -12.23
N GLY A 155 15.95 -0.36 -11.39
CA GLY A 155 15.23 -0.80 -10.21
C GLY A 155 13.77 -1.10 -10.50
N PHE A 156 13.21 -2.10 -9.83
CA PHE A 156 11.78 -2.42 -9.85
C PHE A 156 11.21 -2.38 -8.44
N THR A 157 10.10 -1.70 -8.25
CA THR A 157 9.37 -1.69 -6.97
C THR A 157 7.88 -1.45 -7.18
N ALA A 158 7.06 -1.95 -6.27
CA ALA A 158 5.64 -1.59 -6.22
C ALA A 158 5.42 -0.22 -5.57
N THR A 159 6.33 0.18 -4.69
CA THR A 159 6.22 1.38 -3.86
C THR A 159 7.57 2.12 -3.89
N PRO A 160 7.75 3.09 -4.79
CA PRO A 160 8.97 3.89 -4.86
C PRO A 160 9.02 4.91 -3.70
N CYS A 161 8.93 4.40 -2.49
CA CYS A 161 9.02 5.17 -1.24
C CYS A 161 9.54 4.28 -0.13
N ARG A 162 10.14 4.89 0.86
CA ARG A 162 10.67 4.24 2.05
C ARG A 162 9.86 4.64 3.28
N ALA A 163 9.70 3.70 4.22
CA ALA A 163 8.99 3.96 5.47
C ALA A 163 9.74 4.96 6.38
N ASP A 164 11.07 5.01 6.26
CA ASP A 164 11.95 5.95 6.98
C ASP A 164 12.01 7.35 6.34
N GLY A 165 11.30 7.58 5.22
CA GLY A 165 11.21 8.86 4.54
C GLY A 165 12.43 9.26 3.70
N GLN A 166 13.45 8.38 3.58
CA GLN A 166 14.63 8.68 2.75
C GLN A 166 14.27 8.64 1.27
N SER A 167 14.86 9.53 0.49
CA SER A 167 14.70 9.64 -0.96
C SER A 167 15.37 8.47 -1.69
N LEU A 168 14.82 8.11 -2.85
CA LEU A 168 15.43 7.17 -3.79
C LEU A 168 16.13 7.89 -4.96
N SER A 169 16.03 9.24 -5.00
CA SER A 169 16.65 10.09 -5.99
C SER A 169 18.18 10.11 -5.81
N ALA A 170 18.90 10.00 -6.92
CA ALA A 170 20.37 10.12 -6.94
C ALA A 170 20.87 11.48 -6.45
N GLU A 171 20.03 12.51 -6.50
CA GLU A 171 20.33 13.85 -6.03
C GLU A 171 20.25 13.96 -4.49
N ASP A 172 19.54 13.01 -3.84
CA ASP A 172 19.28 13.06 -2.40
C ASP A 172 19.51 11.68 -1.73
N GLY A 173 20.69 11.12 -1.95
CA GLY A 173 21.15 9.90 -1.26
C GLY A 173 20.63 8.57 -1.82
N GLY A 174 19.77 8.58 -2.82
CA GLY A 174 19.33 7.39 -3.56
C GLY A 174 20.28 6.98 -4.69
N ILE A 175 19.79 6.16 -5.61
CA ILE A 175 20.58 5.66 -6.75
C ILE A 175 19.97 6.08 -8.10
N PHE A 176 18.67 6.33 -8.16
CA PHE A 176 17.93 6.49 -9.39
C PHE A 176 17.73 7.95 -9.79
N SER A 177 17.89 8.24 -11.09
CA SER A 177 17.72 9.60 -11.62
C SER A 177 16.34 9.82 -12.24
N ARG A 178 15.60 8.73 -12.54
CA ARG A 178 14.30 8.84 -13.21
C ARG A 178 13.33 7.77 -12.73
N LEU A 179 12.07 8.17 -12.52
CA LEU A 179 10.95 7.25 -12.29
C LEU A 179 10.26 6.93 -13.61
N ILE A 180 10.06 5.63 -13.88
CA ILE A 180 9.30 5.13 -15.04
C ILE A 180 8.00 4.48 -14.56
N GLN A 181 6.90 4.87 -15.20
CA GLN A 181 5.59 4.24 -15.05
C GLN A 181 4.98 4.03 -16.44
N ALA A 182 4.30 2.92 -16.65
CA ALA A 182 3.54 2.75 -17.89
C ALA A 182 2.44 3.82 -17.99
N GLU A 183 2.29 4.45 -19.14
CA GLU A 183 1.31 5.52 -19.36
C GLU A 183 -0.11 5.09 -18.97
N ALA A 184 -0.50 3.88 -19.36
CA ALA A 184 -1.80 3.30 -19.05
C ALA A 184 -2.06 3.10 -17.54
N LEU A 185 -1.02 3.12 -16.70
CA LEU A 185 -1.12 2.86 -15.26
C LEU A 185 -0.92 4.12 -14.39
N GLN A 186 -0.56 5.25 -14.95
CA GLN A 186 -0.21 6.47 -14.19
C GLN A 186 -1.37 7.04 -13.38
N LYS A 187 -2.61 7.00 -13.91
CA LYS A 187 -3.77 7.60 -13.22
C LYS A 187 -4.25 6.76 -12.04
N ASN A 188 -4.45 5.47 -12.26
CA ASN A 188 -4.89 4.51 -11.24
C ASN A 188 -4.48 3.10 -11.68
N SER A 189 -3.30 2.69 -11.25
CA SER A 189 -2.72 1.41 -11.65
C SER A 189 -3.58 0.21 -11.24
N VAL A 190 -4.04 0.17 -9.98
CA VAL A 190 -4.78 -0.99 -9.46
C VAL A 190 -6.15 -1.12 -10.14
N SER A 191 -6.92 -0.03 -10.26
CA SER A 191 -8.22 -0.07 -10.96
C SER A 191 -8.05 -0.53 -12.40
N THR A 192 -7.07 0.04 -13.13
CA THR A 192 -6.79 -0.34 -14.52
C THR A 192 -6.42 -1.82 -14.65
N LEU A 193 -5.60 -2.34 -13.73
CA LEU A 193 -5.21 -3.75 -13.73
C LEU A 193 -6.37 -4.69 -13.39
N ILE A 194 -7.30 -4.27 -12.52
CA ILE A 194 -8.54 -5.00 -12.22
C ILE A 194 -9.48 -5.01 -13.44
N GLU A 195 -9.70 -3.86 -14.08
CA GLU A 195 -10.54 -3.74 -15.27
C GLU A 195 -10.03 -4.60 -16.42
N ARG A 196 -8.71 -4.71 -16.58
CA ARG A 196 -8.06 -5.58 -17.58
C ARG A 196 -7.96 -7.04 -17.16
N GLY A 197 -8.45 -7.43 -15.96
CA GLY A 197 -8.41 -8.79 -15.44
C GLY A 197 -7.03 -9.27 -15.01
N TYR A 198 -6.06 -8.38 -14.83
CA TYR A 198 -4.70 -8.69 -14.38
C TYR A 198 -4.55 -8.70 -12.87
N LEU A 199 -5.49 -8.08 -12.15
CA LEU A 199 -5.70 -8.22 -10.72
C LEU A 199 -7.15 -8.63 -10.45
N SER A 200 -7.37 -9.31 -9.32
CA SER A 200 -8.72 -9.65 -8.89
C SER A 200 -9.42 -8.41 -8.34
N PRO A 201 -10.71 -8.25 -8.58
CA PRO A 201 -11.55 -7.36 -7.79
C PRO A 201 -11.43 -7.67 -6.30
N PHE A 202 -11.79 -6.71 -5.44
CA PHE A 202 -11.71 -6.89 -3.99
C PHE A 202 -12.94 -6.38 -3.25
N ARG A 203 -13.09 -6.87 -2.02
CA ARG A 203 -13.98 -6.33 -1.00
C ARG A 203 -13.17 -6.09 0.26
N CYS A 204 -13.24 -4.89 0.80
CA CYS A 204 -12.57 -4.50 2.01
C CYS A 204 -13.56 -4.33 3.14
N TYR A 205 -13.25 -4.95 4.28
CA TYR A 205 -13.99 -4.83 5.53
C TYR A 205 -13.01 -4.34 6.59
N SER A 206 -13.30 -3.19 7.21
CA SER A 206 -12.44 -2.58 8.21
C SER A 206 -13.26 -2.05 9.37
N ILE A 207 -12.60 -1.87 10.49
CA ILE A 207 -13.14 -1.21 11.68
C ILE A 207 -12.27 -0.01 11.99
N ARG A 208 -12.80 0.92 12.80
CA ARG A 208 -11.92 1.86 13.50
C ARG A 208 -10.99 1.04 14.40
N SER A 209 -9.70 1.41 14.39
CA SER A 209 -8.67 0.71 15.15
C SER A 209 -9.17 0.38 16.56
N LEU A 210 -9.11 -0.89 16.93
CA LEU A 210 -9.30 -1.35 18.31
C LEU A 210 -7.98 -1.31 19.10
N THR A 211 -6.88 -0.97 18.46
CA THR A 211 -5.56 -0.85 19.10
C THR A 211 -5.49 0.47 19.86
N HIS A 212 -4.81 0.45 21.00
CA HIS A 212 -4.45 1.66 21.72
C HIS A 212 -3.32 2.36 20.95
N ASP A 213 -3.69 3.23 20.01
CA ASP A 213 -2.75 3.90 19.10
C ASP A 213 -1.74 4.76 19.85
N GLU A 214 -2.10 5.25 21.05
CA GLU A 214 -1.22 5.98 21.96
C GLU A 214 -0.03 5.15 22.47
N LEU A 215 -0.11 3.83 22.42
CA LEU A 215 0.97 2.92 22.80
C LEU A 215 1.93 2.61 21.65
N LEU A 216 1.57 2.95 20.43
CA LEU A 216 2.33 2.60 19.23
C LEU A 216 3.57 3.50 19.10
N LYS A 217 4.73 2.87 18.89
CA LYS A 217 6.02 3.53 18.68
C LYS A 217 6.60 3.11 17.35
N ILE A 218 7.05 4.09 16.57
CA ILE A 218 7.73 3.86 15.28
C ILE A 218 9.18 3.48 15.56
N GLY A 219 9.64 2.41 14.93
CA GLY A 219 11.04 1.95 14.93
C GLY A 219 11.90 2.67 13.90
N ALA A 220 13.18 2.38 13.89
CA ALA A 220 14.15 2.95 12.93
C ALA A 220 13.87 2.54 11.46
N ASP A 221 13.12 1.46 11.25
CA ASP A 221 12.67 0.97 9.95
C ASP A 221 11.41 1.68 9.41
N GLY A 222 10.85 2.63 10.20
CA GLY A 222 9.67 3.40 9.84
C GLY A 222 8.34 2.66 10.03
N ASP A 223 8.35 1.43 10.59
CA ASP A 223 7.12 0.72 11.00
C ASP A 223 7.00 0.69 12.53
N TYR A 224 5.86 0.24 13.04
CA TYR A 224 5.64 0.11 14.48
C TYR A 224 6.53 -0.99 15.07
N THR A 225 7.15 -0.71 16.23
CA THR A 225 7.95 -1.71 16.94
C THR A 225 7.07 -2.86 17.41
N GLN A 226 7.60 -4.09 17.30
CA GLN A 226 6.87 -5.28 17.73
C GLN A 226 6.43 -5.22 19.21
N SER A 227 7.26 -4.64 20.08
CA SER A 227 6.93 -4.47 21.50
C SER A 227 5.73 -3.56 21.73
N SER A 228 5.63 -2.44 20.98
CA SER A 228 4.49 -1.53 21.07
C SER A 228 3.22 -2.14 20.50
N LEU A 229 3.32 -2.88 19.40
CA LEU A 229 2.19 -3.63 18.85
C LEU A 229 1.66 -4.69 19.81
N CYS A 230 2.55 -5.47 20.45
CA CYS A 230 2.16 -6.45 21.46
C CYS A 230 1.51 -5.79 22.67
N ALA A 231 2.00 -4.63 23.11
CA ALA A 231 1.40 -3.89 24.23
C ALA A 231 0.00 -3.38 23.87
N SER A 232 -0.18 -2.86 22.67
CA SER A 232 -1.47 -2.38 22.16
C SER A 232 -2.51 -3.49 22.03
N LEU A 233 -2.10 -4.73 21.76
CA LEU A 233 -3.00 -5.88 21.57
C LEU A 233 -3.39 -6.59 22.88
N LYS A 234 -2.67 -6.41 23.98
CA LYS A 234 -2.88 -7.17 25.23
C LYS A 234 -4.31 -7.09 25.81
N ASN A 235 -5.06 -6.07 25.45
CA ASN A 235 -6.42 -5.83 25.96
C ASN A 235 -7.52 -6.02 24.91
N THR A 236 -7.23 -6.66 23.77
CA THR A 236 -8.17 -6.77 22.65
C THR A 236 -8.49 -8.22 22.33
N GLN A 237 -9.79 -8.52 22.10
CA GLN A 237 -10.29 -9.85 21.66
C GLN A 237 -10.21 -10.00 20.14
N ILE A 238 -9.13 -9.51 19.51
CA ILE A 238 -9.01 -9.45 18.03
C ILE A 238 -9.06 -10.84 17.39
N VAL A 239 -8.48 -11.85 18.04
CA VAL A 239 -8.34 -13.19 17.44
C VAL A 239 -9.69 -13.91 17.37
N GLY A 240 -10.51 -13.89 18.42
CA GLY A 240 -11.86 -14.46 18.40
C GLY A 240 -12.77 -13.77 17.39
N ASP A 241 -12.61 -12.47 17.21
CA ASP A 241 -13.29 -11.72 16.16
C ASP A 241 -12.82 -12.14 14.76
N ALA A 242 -11.55 -12.49 14.59
CA ALA A 242 -11.02 -12.95 13.30
C ALA A 242 -11.68 -14.24 12.82
N VAL A 243 -11.90 -15.22 13.70
CA VAL A 243 -12.62 -16.48 13.38
C VAL A 243 -14.07 -16.20 12.98
N ARG A 244 -14.76 -15.36 13.74
CA ARG A 244 -16.16 -14.98 13.47
C ARG A 244 -16.28 -14.30 12.11
N GLU A 245 -15.43 -13.31 11.84
CA GLU A 245 -15.49 -12.54 10.60
C GLU A 245 -15.03 -13.36 9.39
N TYR A 246 -14.05 -14.26 9.55
CA TYR A 246 -13.70 -15.21 8.50
C TYR A 246 -14.88 -16.10 8.13
N ARG A 247 -15.59 -16.67 9.12
CA ARG A 247 -16.79 -17.48 8.86
C ARG A 247 -17.87 -16.70 8.11
N ARG A 248 -18.04 -15.42 8.45
CA ARG A 248 -19.03 -14.55 7.82
C ARG A 248 -18.67 -14.13 6.40
N LEU A 249 -17.39 -13.81 6.15
CA LEU A 249 -16.95 -13.12 4.93
C LEU A 249 -16.17 -14.00 3.96
N ALA A 250 -15.50 -15.02 4.46
CA ALA A 250 -14.54 -15.81 3.72
C ALA A 250 -14.58 -17.31 4.05
N ALA A 251 -15.70 -17.83 4.53
CA ALA A 251 -15.82 -19.25 4.88
C ALA A 251 -15.38 -20.16 3.71
N GLY A 252 -14.53 -21.14 4.02
CA GLY A 252 -13.99 -22.11 3.05
C GLY A 252 -12.95 -21.55 2.07
N LYS A 253 -12.55 -20.27 2.19
CA LYS A 253 -11.53 -19.66 1.32
C LYS A 253 -10.14 -19.74 1.93
N ARG A 254 -9.13 -19.88 1.07
CA ARG A 254 -7.74 -19.80 1.50
C ARG A 254 -7.41 -18.39 1.99
N ALA A 255 -7.06 -18.27 3.27
CA ALA A 255 -6.77 -17.01 3.92
C ALA A 255 -5.37 -16.95 4.52
N VAL A 256 -4.77 -15.77 4.47
CA VAL A 256 -3.53 -15.47 5.21
C VAL A 256 -3.85 -14.46 6.29
N ALA A 257 -3.41 -14.76 7.53
CA ALA A 257 -3.52 -13.86 8.66
C ALA A 257 -2.15 -13.23 8.96
N MET A 258 -2.09 -11.89 8.93
CA MET A 258 -0.90 -11.11 9.27
C MET A 258 -0.87 -10.86 10.77
N CYS A 259 0.05 -11.51 11.49
CA CYS A 259 0.15 -11.48 12.95
C CYS A 259 1.33 -10.64 13.44
N VAL A 260 1.26 -10.15 14.69
CA VAL A 260 2.27 -9.27 15.31
C VAL A 260 3.49 -10.04 15.76
N ALA A 261 3.30 -11.23 16.36
CA ALA A 261 4.34 -12.04 16.95
C ALA A 261 4.08 -13.52 16.72
N ILE A 262 5.11 -14.34 16.84
CA ILE A 262 5.03 -15.80 16.61
C ILE A 262 3.97 -16.42 17.53
N LYS A 263 3.95 -16.06 18.80
CA LYS A 263 2.94 -16.51 19.75
C LYS A 263 1.52 -16.17 19.29
N ASN A 264 1.29 -14.96 18.78
CA ASN A 264 -0.02 -14.58 18.24
C ASN A 264 -0.40 -15.38 17.00
N ALA A 265 0.57 -15.74 16.15
CA ALA A 265 0.30 -16.58 14.98
C ALA A 265 -0.06 -18.02 15.37
N GLU A 266 0.59 -18.56 16.41
CA GLU A 266 0.26 -19.87 17.00
C GLU A 266 -1.15 -19.85 17.59
N GLU A 267 -1.45 -18.89 18.47
CA GLU A 267 -2.75 -18.70 19.10
C GLU A 267 -3.85 -18.52 18.05
N THR A 268 -3.60 -17.70 17.01
CA THR A 268 -4.53 -17.51 15.88
C THR A 268 -4.82 -18.84 15.20
N ALA A 269 -3.79 -19.63 14.86
CA ALA A 269 -3.97 -20.92 14.21
C ALA A 269 -4.72 -21.91 15.12
N GLU A 270 -4.50 -21.89 16.43
CA GLU A 270 -5.21 -22.72 17.41
C GLU A 270 -6.69 -22.38 17.51
N GLU A 271 -7.04 -21.10 17.59
CA GLU A 271 -8.43 -20.67 17.63
C GLU A 271 -9.22 -21.02 16.36
N PHE A 272 -8.58 -20.88 15.19
CA PHE A 272 -9.19 -21.36 13.95
C PHE A 272 -9.42 -22.87 13.99
N ARG A 273 -8.45 -23.68 14.46
CA ARG A 273 -8.60 -25.13 14.60
C ARG A 273 -9.68 -25.51 15.61
N ALA A 274 -9.73 -24.85 16.77
CA ALA A 274 -10.77 -25.03 17.79
C ALA A 274 -12.16 -24.73 17.25
N ALA A 275 -12.25 -23.82 16.27
CA ALA A 275 -13.48 -23.51 15.56
C ALA A 275 -13.78 -24.47 14.38
N GLY A 276 -13.02 -25.56 14.19
CA GLY A 276 -13.22 -26.54 13.11
C GLY A 276 -12.72 -26.07 11.73
N ILE A 277 -11.86 -25.05 11.67
CA ILE A 277 -11.26 -24.54 10.43
C ILE A 277 -9.80 -24.99 10.39
N SER A 278 -9.38 -25.67 9.31
CA SER A 278 -8.00 -26.12 9.16
C SER A 278 -7.04 -24.92 9.10
N ALA A 279 -6.10 -24.84 10.02
CA ALA A 279 -5.21 -23.71 10.14
C ALA A 279 -3.81 -24.14 10.60
N SER A 280 -2.80 -23.37 10.19
CA SER A 280 -1.42 -23.49 10.64
C SER A 280 -0.77 -22.12 10.67
N PHE A 281 0.50 -22.06 11.13
CA PHE A 281 1.30 -20.84 11.10
C PHE A 281 2.67 -21.06 10.46
N ILE A 282 3.28 -19.97 9.99
CA ILE A 282 4.67 -19.94 9.55
C ILE A 282 5.42 -18.79 10.20
N SER A 283 6.66 -19.04 10.56
CA SER A 283 7.57 -18.05 11.15
C SER A 283 9.02 -18.36 10.82
N SER A 284 9.91 -17.39 11.05
CA SER A 284 11.35 -17.53 10.85
C SER A 284 12.02 -18.57 11.78
N GLN A 285 11.34 -19.02 12.83
CA GLN A 285 11.84 -20.03 13.75
C GLN A 285 11.63 -21.47 13.26
N LEU A 286 10.78 -21.66 12.25
CA LEU A 286 10.56 -22.98 11.66
C LEU A 286 11.68 -23.34 10.67
N SER A 287 11.96 -24.64 10.56
CA SER A 287 12.88 -25.12 9.53
C SER A 287 12.35 -24.86 8.11
N ALA A 288 13.23 -24.68 7.15
CA ALA A 288 12.84 -24.48 5.76
C ALA A 288 11.97 -25.64 5.21
N VAL A 289 12.22 -26.87 5.68
CA VAL A 289 11.44 -28.07 5.32
C VAL A 289 10.01 -27.95 5.87
N GLU A 290 9.85 -27.56 7.12
CA GLU A 290 8.53 -27.41 7.74
C GLU A 290 7.74 -26.26 7.11
N ILE A 291 8.39 -25.15 6.81
CA ILE A 291 7.78 -24.03 6.08
C ILE A 291 7.26 -24.51 4.72
N ALA A 292 8.09 -25.22 3.95
CA ALA A 292 7.70 -25.75 2.65
C ALA A 292 6.52 -26.71 2.75
N ARG A 293 6.53 -27.62 3.73
CA ARG A 293 5.43 -28.57 3.98
C ARG A 293 4.11 -27.86 4.26
N ARG A 294 4.11 -26.82 5.13
CA ARG A 294 2.91 -26.06 5.46
C ARG A 294 2.39 -25.24 4.28
N ILE A 295 3.28 -24.71 3.45
CA ILE A 295 2.91 -24.01 2.22
C ILE A 295 2.30 -24.97 1.19
N ASP A 296 2.86 -26.15 1.03
CA ASP A 296 2.31 -27.14 0.12
C ASP A 296 0.93 -27.63 0.60
N ALA A 297 0.74 -27.85 1.91
CA ALA A 297 -0.57 -28.14 2.50
C ALA A 297 -1.58 -26.99 2.30
N PHE A 298 -1.13 -25.73 2.40
CA PHE A 298 -1.96 -24.56 2.09
C PHE A 298 -2.28 -24.46 0.58
N ARG A 299 -1.35 -24.88 -0.29
CA ARG A 299 -1.56 -24.89 -1.75
C ARG A 299 -2.63 -25.88 -2.17
N ILE A 300 -2.70 -27.06 -1.56
CA ILE A 300 -3.66 -28.12 -1.86
C ILE A 300 -4.92 -28.06 -0.97
N GLU A 301 -5.10 -26.96 -0.24
CA GLU A 301 -6.28 -26.67 0.58
C GLU A 301 -6.46 -27.58 1.81
N GLU A 302 -5.46 -28.37 2.20
CA GLU A 302 -5.45 -29.06 3.49
C GLU A 302 -5.42 -28.05 4.66
N ILE A 303 -4.78 -26.89 4.46
CA ILE A 303 -4.80 -25.75 5.35
C ILE A 303 -5.54 -24.60 4.67
N LEU A 304 -6.61 -24.12 5.29
CA LEU A 304 -7.40 -22.98 4.78
C LEU A 304 -6.90 -21.65 5.33
N VAL A 305 -6.42 -21.60 6.58
CA VAL A 305 -5.90 -20.36 7.17
C VAL A 305 -4.43 -20.53 7.54
N LEU A 306 -3.59 -19.66 6.99
CA LEU A 306 -2.16 -19.63 7.27
C LEU A 306 -1.81 -18.34 8.02
N ALA A 307 -1.58 -18.44 9.32
CA ALA A 307 -1.10 -17.33 10.12
C ALA A 307 0.41 -17.13 9.91
N ASN A 308 0.86 -15.89 9.83
CA ASN A 308 2.28 -15.61 9.60
C ASN A 308 2.77 -14.36 10.32
N VAL A 309 4.10 -14.34 10.58
CA VAL A 309 4.80 -13.17 11.11
C VAL A 309 5.95 -12.87 10.16
N ASP A 310 5.88 -11.74 9.47
CA ASP A 310 6.89 -11.17 8.57
C ASP A 310 7.41 -12.11 7.43
N MET A 311 6.81 -13.31 7.29
CA MET A 311 7.21 -14.27 6.26
C MET A 311 6.55 -13.98 4.92
N VAL A 312 5.30 -13.52 4.94
CA VAL A 312 4.48 -13.22 3.75
C VAL A 312 4.74 -11.79 3.23
N GLY A 313 5.86 -11.20 3.60
CA GLY A 313 6.37 -9.95 3.07
C GLY A 313 7.01 -10.13 1.69
N GLU A 314 8.14 -9.50 1.48
CA GLU A 314 8.87 -9.52 0.23
C GLU A 314 9.33 -10.92 -0.18
N GLY A 315 9.11 -11.26 -1.42
CA GLY A 315 9.71 -12.43 -2.08
C GLY A 315 9.16 -13.80 -1.72
N PHE A 316 8.16 -13.89 -0.88
CA PHE A 316 7.59 -15.17 -0.52
C PHE A 316 6.48 -15.58 -1.51
N ASP A 317 6.70 -16.68 -2.26
CA ASP A 317 5.70 -17.17 -3.21
C ASP A 317 4.64 -18.01 -2.49
N LEU A 318 3.57 -17.34 -2.08
CA LEU A 318 2.38 -18.02 -1.63
C LEU A 318 1.48 -18.39 -2.80
N PRO A 319 0.91 -19.59 -2.81
CA PRO A 319 -0.18 -19.92 -3.71
C PRO A 319 -1.36 -18.97 -3.49
N GLY A 320 -2.24 -18.90 -4.45
CA GLY A 320 -3.33 -17.92 -4.49
C GLY A 320 -4.06 -17.73 -3.17
N ILE A 321 -4.09 -16.49 -2.71
CA ILE A 321 -4.79 -16.05 -1.51
C ILE A 321 -6.16 -15.53 -1.94
N GLU A 322 -7.22 -15.98 -1.30
CA GLU A 322 -8.58 -15.50 -1.54
C GLU A 322 -9.01 -14.49 -0.47
N ALA A 323 -8.47 -14.63 0.75
CA ALA A 323 -8.71 -13.68 1.83
C ALA A 323 -7.41 -13.26 2.51
N LEU A 324 -7.36 -12.00 2.93
CA LEU A 324 -6.31 -11.42 3.75
C LEU A 324 -6.92 -10.95 5.06
N ILE A 325 -6.41 -11.46 6.19
CA ILE A 325 -6.84 -11.07 7.53
C ILE A 325 -5.73 -10.26 8.17
N MET A 326 -5.96 -8.99 8.41
CA MET A 326 -4.96 -8.09 9.01
C MET A 326 -5.20 -7.99 10.52
N LEU A 327 -4.34 -8.67 11.30
CA LEU A 327 -4.29 -8.64 12.77
C LEU A 327 -3.08 -7.84 13.28
N ARG A 328 -2.24 -7.36 12.37
CA ARG A 328 -1.10 -6.48 12.65
C ARG A 328 -1.36 -5.11 12.04
N LYS A 329 -1.25 -4.08 12.87
CA LYS A 329 -1.20 -2.69 12.40
C LYS A 329 0.20 -2.39 11.86
N THR A 330 0.28 -1.61 10.79
CA THR A 330 1.55 -1.17 10.20
C THR A 330 1.51 0.34 9.91
N ALA A 331 2.62 1.01 10.15
CA ALA A 331 2.85 2.38 9.68
C ALA A 331 3.43 2.38 8.26
N SER A 332 4.03 1.24 7.85
CA SER A 332 4.65 1.10 6.54
C SER A 332 3.63 0.93 5.43
N PHE A 333 3.52 1.96 4.57
CA PHE A 333 2.69 1.90 3.37
C PHE A 333 3.14 0.81 2.40
N THR A 334 4.44 0.58 2.31
CA THR A 334 5.03 -0.49 1.49
C THR A 334 4.57 -1.87 1.94
N ALA A 335 4.65 -2.17 3.25
CA ALA A 335 4.18 -3.43 3.80
C ALA A 335 2.68 -3.64 3.53
N TYR A 336 1.87 -2.62 3.78
CA TYR A 336 0.43 -2.64 3.50
C TYR A 336 0.14 -2.97 2.02
N ARG A 337 0.79 -2.26 1.07
CA ARG A 337 0.61 -2.49 -0.37
C ARG A 337 1.07 -3.88 -0.81
N GLN A 338 2.12 -4.40 -0.24
CA GLN A 338 2.61 -5.75 -0.53
C GLN A 338 1.62 -6.83 -0.06
N TRP A 339 1.07 -6.71 1.16
CA TRP A 339 0.07 -7.67 1.67
C TRP A 339 -1.17 -7.70 0.78
N ILE A 340 -1.71 -6.53 0.47
CA ILE A 340 -2.87 -6.39 -0.42
C ILE A 340 -2.56 -6.92 -1.82
N GLY A 341 -1.43 -6.56 -2.41
CA GLY A 341 -1.05 -6.98 -3.75
C GLY A 341 -0.97 -8.50 -3.90
N ARG A 342 -0.67 -9.24 -2.82
CA ARG A 342 -0.74 -10.70 -2.81
C ARG A 342 -2.18 -11.22 -2.85
N ALA A 343 -3.06 -10.58 -2.09
CA ALA A 343 -4.48 -10.93 -2.10
C ALA A 343 -5.14 -10.60 -3.44
N LEU A 344 -4.67 -9.58 -4.16
CA LEU A 344 -5.23 -9.21 -5.47
C LEU A 344 -4.76 -10.09 -6.63
N ARG A 345 -3.80 -11.00 -6.45
CA ARG A 345 -3.38 -11.91 -7.53
C ARG A 345 -4.58 -12.74 -8.03
N PRO A 346 -4.80 -12.79 -9.35
CA PRO A 346 -5.87 -13.61 -9.91
C PRO A 346 -5.54 -15.09 -9.80
N MET A 347 -6.57 -15.91 -9.66
CA MET A 347 -6.47 -17.35 -9.71
C MET A 347 -7.78 -17.96 -10.23
N PRO A 348 -7.75 -19.17 -10.81
CA PRO A 348 -8.95 -19.85 -11.26
C PRO A 348 -10.01 -19.94 -10.16
N GLY A 349 -11.25 -19.63 -10.49
CA GLY A 349 -12.39 -19.68 -9.54
C GLY A 349 -12.50 -18.48 -8.59
N LYS A 350 -11.51 -17.63 -8.46
CA LYS A 350 -11.55 -16.47 -7.59
C LYS A 350 -12.32 -15.31 -8.21
N ARG A 351 -13.48 -15.00 -7.63
CA ARG A 351 -14.32 -13.86 -8.09
C ARG A 351 -13.81 -12.51 -7.57
N PHE A 352 -13.34 -12.47 -6.34
CA PHE A 352 -12.77 -11.27 -5.69
C PHE A 352 -11.89 -11.68 -4.51
N ALA A 353 -10.98 -10.79 -4.12
CA ALA A 353 -10.24 -10.88 -2.87
C ALA A 353 -11.07 -10.32 -1.72
N THR A 354 -11.07 -11.00 -0.56
CA THR A 354 -11.68 -10.50 0.67
C THR A 354 -10.59 -9.97 1.60
N ILE A 355 -10.62 -8.69 1.92
CA ILE A 355 -9.66 -8.06 2.84
C ILE A 355 -10.40 -7.76 4.13
N ILE A 356 -9.94 -8.37 5.23
CA ILE A 356 -10.55 -8.30 6.57
C ILE A 356 -9.55 -7.59 7.48
N ASP A 357 -9.81 -6.33 7.76
CA ASP A 357 -8.91 -5.46 8.52
C ASP A 357 -9.42 -5.24 9.94
N HIS A 358 -8.82 -5.93 10.90
CA HIS A 358 -9.17 -5.85 12.32
C HIS A 358 -8.45 -4.73 13.08
N VAL A 359 -7.54 -4.01 12.43
CA VAL A 359 -6.66 -3.05 13.11
C VAL A 359 -6.68 -1.65 12.48
N GLY A 360 -7.52 -1.44 11.46
CA GLY A 360 -7.71 -0.14 10.84
C GLY A 360 -6.60 0.28 9.88
N ASN A 361 -5.87 -0.63 9.27
CA ASN A 361 -4.87 -0.33 8.25
C ASN A 361 -5.49 0.37 7.03
N ILE A 362 -6.70 -0.02 6.62
CA ILE A 362 -7.42 0.64 5.53
C ILE A 362 -7.72 2.09 5.87
N MET A 363 -8.05 2.39 7.13
CA MET A 363 -8.29 3.76 7.59
C MET A 363 -6.99 4.59 7.58
N THR A 364 -5.86 3.97 7.85
CA THR A 364 -4.54 4.62 7.87
C THR A 364 -4.00 4.80 6.44
N HIS A 365 -4.13 3.78 5.60
CA HIS A 365 -3.44 3.70 4.30
C HIS A 365 -4.37 3.88 3.10
N GLY A 366 -5.67 3.92 3.29
CA GLY A 366 -6.65 4.05 2.21
C GLY A 366 -6.99 2.73 1.52
N LEU A 367 -7.87 2.80 0.52
CA LEU A 367 -8.27 1.64 -0.26
C LEU A 367 -7.18 1.20 -1.23
N PRO A 368 -7.15 -0.10 -1.63
CA PRO A 368 -6.15 -0.62 -2.55
C PRO A 368 -6.06 0.11 -3.89
N ASP A 369 -7.16 0.62 -4.37
CA ASP A 369 -7.32 1.28 -5.67
C ASP A 369 -7.38 2.81 -5.58
N GLU A 370 -6.93 3.42 -4.48
CA GLU A 370 -6.78 4.87 -4.41
C GLU A 370 -5.68 5.36 -5.36
N PRO A 371 -5.94 6.44 -6.11
CA PRO A 371 -4.92 7.06 -6.95
C PRO A 371 -3.73 7.55 -6.13
N ILE A 372 -2.53 7.26 -6.60
CA ILE A 372 -1.28 7.64 -5.95
C ILE A 372 -0.38 8.31 -6.98
N THR A 373 0.14 9.48 -6.65
CA THR A 373 1.23 10.10 -7.42
C THR A 373 2.55 9.73 -6.78
N TRP A 374 3.40 9.08 -7.55
CA TRP A 374 4.72 8.64 -7.12
C TRP A 374 5.81 9.62 -7.53
N SER A 375 6.83 9.79 -6.70
CA SER A 375 8.08 10.47 -7.01
C SER A 375 9.27 9.72 -6.42
N LEU A 376 10.50 10.11 -6.79
CA LEU A 376 11.71 9.58 -6.19
C LEU A 376 12.06 10.31 -4.87
N ASP A 377 11.61 11.55 -4.71
CA ASP A 377 12.14 12.52 -3.73
C ASP A 377 11.38 12.55 -2.43
N SER A 378 10.19 11.94 -2.38
CA SER A 378 9.32 12.08 -1.20
C SER A 378 8.38 10.90 -1.01
N ALA A 379 7.77 10.86 0.17
CA ALA A 379 6.63 10.02 0.43
C ALA A 379 5.55 10.26 -0.65
N PRO A 380 4.84 9.21 -1.08
CA PRO A 380 3.86 9.32 -2.15
C PRO A 380 2.82 10.39 -1.79
N VAL A 381 2.58 11.31 -2.72
CA VAL A 381 1.45 12.23 -2.58
C VAL A 381 0.20 11.39 -2.78
N ARG A 382 -0.36 11.00 -1.64
CA ARG A 382 -1.72 10.49 -1.63
C ARG A 382 -2.61 11.69 -1.88
N HIS A 383 -3.48 11.58 -2.84
CA HIS A 383 -4.66 12.43 -2.85
C HIS A 383 -5.46 11.96 -1.62
N GLN A 384 -5.12 12.50 -0.44
CA GLN A 384 -5.84 12.23 0.78
C GLN A 384 -7.25 12.69 0.51
N ASN A 385 -8.06 11.74 0.07
CA ASN A 385 -9.48 11.95 0.03
C ASN A 385 -9.93 12.21 1.47
N ALA A 386 -10.89 13.09 1.62
CA ALA A 386 -11.52 13.40 2.88
C ALA A 386 -11.70 12.13 3.73
N PRO A 387 -11.59 12.23 5.06
CA PRO A 387 -11.77 11.08 5.94
C PRO A 387 -13.02 10.31 5.56
N SER A 388 -12.96 8.99 5.54
CA SER A 388 -14.09 8.13 5.20
C SER A 388 -14.91 7.84 6.45
N THR A 389 -16.22 7.73 6.30
CA THR A 389 -17.14 7.30 7.37
C THR A 389 -17.98 6.11 6.91
N PRO A 390 -18.29 5.13 7.77
CA PRO A 390 -19.21 4.07 7.41
C PRO A 390 -20.65 4.56 7.42
N SER A 391 -21.44 4.12 6.45
CA SER A 391 -22.90 4.27 6.46
C SER A 391 -23.52 3.52 7.64
N THR A 392 -24.52 4.08 8.29
CA THR A 392 -25.30 3.44 9.36
C THR A 392 -26.08 2.23 8.88
N ASP A 393 -26.56 2.25 7.64
CA ASP A 393 -27.49 1.26 7.10
C ASP A 393 -26.77 0.16 6.31
N CYS A 394 -26.05 0.54 5.25
CA CYS A 394 -25.37 -0.45 4.40
C CYS A 394 -23.92 -0.74 4.80
N ARG A 395 -23.36 0.03 5.75
CA ARG A 395 -21.99 -0.11 6.28
C ARG A 395 -20.88 0.05 5.25
N ILE A 396 -21.18 0.64 4.09
CA ILE A 396 -20.17 1.03 3.10
C ILE A 396 -19.47 2.30 3.56
N PHE A 397 -18.15 2.32 3.49
CA PHE A 397 -17.37 3.53 3.74
C PHE A 397 -17.52 4.51 2.58
N PHE A 398 -17.77 5.78 2.90
CA PHE A 398 -17.87 6.88 1.96
C PHE A 398 -17.21 8.13 2.54
N GLU A 399 -17.01 9.14 1.73
CA GLU A 399 -16.30 10.36 2.14
C GLU A 399 -17.07 11.09 3.26
N ALA A 400 -16.38 11.43 4.35
CA ALA A 400 -16.98 12.02 5.55
C ALA A 400 -17.62 13.41 5.32
N TRP A 401 -17.29 14.07 4.22
CA TRP A 401 -17.91 15.36 3.85
C TRP A 401 -19.26 15.21 3.14
N ARG A 402 -19.62 14.03 2.65
CA ARG A 402 -20.93 13.81 2.02
C ARG A 402 -22.05 13.80 3.05
N ALA A 403 -23.16 14.43 2.70
CA ALA A 403 -24.34 14.45 3.55
C ALA A 403 -24.99 13.08 3.67
N THR A 404 -24.94 12.28 2.60
CA THR A 404 -25.59 10.97 2.53
C THR A 404 -24.69 9.92 1.91
N CYS A 405 -24.91 8.64 2.27
CA CYS A 405 -24.24 7.50 1.68
C CYS A 405 -24.62 7.36 0.19
N PRO A 406 -23.66 7.28 -0.75
CA PRO A 406 -23.96 7.17 -2.17
C PRO A 406 -24.58 5.81 -2.57
N SER A 407 -24.52 4.81 -1.70
CA SER A 407 -25.05 3.47 -1.97
C SER A 407 -26.49 3.27 -1.50
N CYS A 408 -26.84 3.76 -0.31
CA CYS A 408 -28.16 3.51 0.29
C CYS A 408 -28.92 4.81 0.65
N GLY A 409 -28.33 5.98 0.49
CA GLY A 409 -28.94 7.27 0.82
C GLY A 409 -29.00 7.58 2.31
N ALA A 410 -28.49 6.72 3.20
CA ALA A 410 -28.48 6.98 4.64
C ALA A 410 -27.66 8.23 4.97
N ASP A 411 -28.15 9.01 5.91
CA ASP A 411 -27.49 10.23 6.37
C ASP A 411 -26.10 9.95 6.98
N ASN A 412 -25.18 10.90 6.80
CA ASN A 412 -23.85 10.80 7.35
C ASN A 412 -23.89 11.02 8.88
N PRO A 413 -23.53 10.00 9.68
CA PRO A 413 -23.59 10.10 11.13
C PRO A 413 -22.62 11.14 11.71
N LEU A 414 -21.58 11.53 10.98
CA LEU A 414 -20.65 12.59 11.41
C LEU A 414 -21.23 13.99 11.22
N LEU A 415 -22.04 14.20 10.19
CA LEU A 415 -22.65 15.52 9.93
C LEU A 415 -23.90 15.76 10.78
N GLN A 416 -24.65 14.73 11.15
CA GLN A 416 -25.78 14.86 12.08
C GLN A 416 -25.35 15.34 13.48
N ARG A 417 -24.12 15.01 13.91
CA ARG A 417 -23.58 15.43 15.22
C ARG A 417 -23.31 16.93 15.34
N THR A 418 -23.17 17.62 14.22
CA THR A 418 -22.99 19.09 14.21
C THR A 418 -24.30 19.87 14.35
N GLN A 419 -25.46 19.21 14.22
CA GLN A 419 -26.79 19.86 14.35
C GLN A 419 -27.41 19.75 15.75
N ILE A 420 -26.92 18.85 16.61
CA ILE A 420 -27.42 18.67 17.97
C ILE A 420 -26.41 19.26 18.94
N GLY A 421 -26.80 20.38 19.59
CA GLY A 421 -25.95 21.19 20.45
C GLY A 421 -25.09 20.44 21.46
N GLY A 422 -23.82 20.75 21.45
CA GLY A 422 -22.92 20.96 22.59
C GLY A 422 -22.63 19.84 23.59
N HIS A 423 -23.14 18.63 23.45
CA HIS A 423 -22.77 17.53 24.33
C HIS A 423 -22.04 16.46 23.55
N TYR A 424 -20.77 16.26 23.91
CA TYR A 424 -20.03 15.05 23.54
C TYR A 424 -20.77 13.84 24.12
N ILE A 425 -21.58 13.18 23.29
CA ILE A 425 -22.10 11.86 23.63
C ILE A 425 -20.89 10.93 23.56
N GLN A 426 -20.56 10.31 24.70
CA GLN A 426 -19.59 9.22 24.77
C GLN A 426 -19.82 8.29 23.59
N GLN A 427 -18.72 7.98 22.89
CA GLN A 427 -18.73 7.03 21.79
C GLN A 427 -19.39 5.73 22.28
N GLU A 428 -20.60 5.44 21.82
CA GLU A 428 -21.08 4.08 21.88
C GLU A 428 -20.06 3.23 21.15
N LYS A 429 -19.50 2.26 21.86
CA LYS A 429 -18.66 1.21 21.28
C LYS A 429 -19.48 0.59 20.16
N ILE A 430 -19.15 0.90 18.91
CA ILE A 430 -19.69 0.17 17.77
C ILE A 430 -19.28 -1.28 18.02
N PRO A 431 -20.22 -2.22 18.18
CA PRO A 431 -19.87 -3.62 18.36
C PRO A 431 -18.89 -3.99 17.26
N GLY A 432 -17.83 -4.77 17.55
CA GLY A 432 -16.72 -5.07 16.66
C GLY A 432 -17.09 -5.79 15.35
N SER A 433 -18.11 -5.29 14.65
CA SER A 433 -18.50 -5.74 13.32
C SER A 433 -17.71 -4.99 12.27
N LEU A 434 -17.01 -5.73 11.41
CA LEU A 434 -16.36 -5.19 10.23
C LEU A 434 -17.39 -4.61 9.26
N VAL A 435 -17.03 -3.49 8.65
CA VAL A 435 -17.87 -2.73 7.71
C VAL A 435 -17.24 -2.83 6.34
N GLU A 436 -18.04 -3.06 5.30
CA GLU A 436 -17.53 -3.11 3.94
C GLU A 436 -17.07 -1.72 3.50
N ALA A 437 -15.81 -1.61 3.09
CA ALA A 437 -15.26 -0.40 2.49
C ALA A 437 -15.64 -0.35 1.00
N ALA A 438 -16.05 0.82 0.55
CA ALA A 438 -16.49 1.02 -0.83
C ALA A 438 -15.40 0.66 -1.85
N ARG A 439 -15.82 0.03 -2.93
CA ARG A 439 -14.98 -0.20 -4.12
C ARG A 439 -14.79 1.11 -4.85
N SER A 440 -13.54 1.32 -5.34
CA SER A 440 -13.17 2.37 -6.29
C SER A 440 -13.88 3.71 -6.14
N LYS A 441 -13.20 4.66 -5.49
CA LYS A 441 -13.65 6.05 -5.39
C LYS A 441 -13.79 6.74 -6.76
N ALA A 442 -13.11 6.29 -7.80
CA ALA A 442 -13.12 6.94 -9.11
C ALA A 442 -14.51 6.94 -9.76
N ALA A 443 -15.22 5.81 -9.75
CA ALA A 443 -16.59 5.73 -10.25
C ALA A 443 -17.58 6.52 -9.37
N GLN A 444 -17.31 6.62 -8.06
CA GLN A 444 -18.14 7.38 -7.13
C GLN A 444 -17.88 8.89 -7.20
N VAL A 445 -16.65 9.32 -7.46
CA VAL A 445 -16.28 10.74 -7.64
C VAL A 445 -16.95 11.33 -8.89
N GLU A 446 -17.11 10.55 -9.94
CA GLU A 446 -17.78 11.02 -11.17
C GLU A 446 -19.30 11.19 -10.96
N GLN A 447 -19.96 10.29 -10.23
CA GLN A 447 -21.35 10.44 -9.80
C GLN A 447 -21.52 11.58 -8.78
N ALA A 448 -20.52 11.80 -7.91
CA ALA A 448 -20.55 12.86 -6.90
C ALA A 448 -20.43 14.26 -7.49
N LYS A 449 -19.54 14.46 -8.47
CA LYS A 449 -19.42 15.75 -9.17
C LYS A 449 -20.73 16.18 -9.82
N ALA A 450 -21.55 15.25 -10.27
CA ALA A 450 -22.87 15.53 -10.83
C ALA A 450 -23.93 15.92 -9.76
N LEU A 451 -23.75 15.48 -8.50
CA LEU A 451 -24.64 15.85 -7.38
C LEU A 451 -24.18 17.12 -6.65
N GLU A 452 -22.88 17.37 -6.54
CA GLU A 452 -22.31 18.56 -5.87
C GLU A 452 -22.85 19.90 -6.42
N THR A 453 -23.11 19.96 -7.72
CA THR A 453 -23.63 21.17 -8.38
C THR A 453 -25.06 21.51 -7.98
N ARG A 454 -25.78 20.63 -7.28
CA ARG A 454 -27.23 20.85 -6.97
C ARG A 454 -27.56 21.13 -5.51
N ILE A 455 -26.71 20.81 -4.53
CA ILE A 455 -27.13 20.76 -3.12
C ILE A 455 -26.53 21.85 -2.22
N VAL A 456 -25.38 22.42 -2.53
CA VAL A 456 -24.69 23.38 -1.64
C VAL A 456 -25.20 24.84 -1.81
N ILE A 457 -25.70 25.17 -2.98
CA ILE A 457 -26.08 26.55 -3.32
C ILE A 457 -27.43 27.01 -2.72
N PRO A 458 -28.50 26.23 -2.61
CA PRO A 458 -29.80 26.73 -2.13
C PRO A 458 -29.84 27.05 -0.63
N TYR A 459 -29.14 26.27 0.21
CA TYR A 459 -29.27 26.38 1.67
C TYR A 459 -28.57 27.61 2.27
N THR A 460 -27.49 28.06 1.66
CA THR A 460 -26.74 29.25 2.09
C THR A 460 -27.41 30.56 1.69
N ILE A 461 -28.10 30.60 0.59
CA ILE A 461 -28.76 31.83 0.06
C ILE A 461 -30.06 32.11 0.78
N GLU A 462 -30.87 31.12 1.16
CA GLU A 462 -32.13 31.32 1.86
C GLU A 462 -31.95 31.69 3.34
N ALA A 463 -31.00 31.05 4.04
CA ALA A 463 -30.66 31.40 5.42
C ALA A 463 -30.08 32.82 5.53
N TRP A 464 -29.46 33.31 4.48
CA TRP A 464 -28.90 34.66 4.44
C TRP A 464 -29.95 35.78 4.31
N LYS A 465 -31.09 35.51 3.67
CA LYS A 465 -32.17 36.45 3.48
C LYS A 465 -32.95 36.78 4.76
N THR A 466 -32.83 36.02 5.83
CA THR A 466 -33.62 36.15 7.07
C THR A 466 -32.89 36.81 8.24
N GLY A 467 -31.78 37.50 8.04
CA GLY A 467 -31.13 38.51 8.92
C GLY A 467 -30.73 38.13 10.37
N ASN A 468 -31.58 37.45 11.15
CA ASN A 468 -31.34 37.16 12.57
C ASN A 468 -30.65 35.79 12.85
N ALA A 469 -30.79 34.86 11.95
CA ALA A 469 -30.11 33.53 12.08
C ALA A 469 -28.62 33.62 11.73
N LEU A 470 -28.21 34.62 10.98
CA LEU A 470 -26.87 34.78 10.43
C LEU A 470 -25.82 35.08 11.50
N SER A 471 -26.14 35.92 12.48
CA SER A 471 -25.18 36.31 13.52
C SER A 471 -24.88 35.14 14.47
N GLN A 472 -25.88 34.32 14.81
CA GLN A 472 -25.69 33.13 15.64
C GLN A 472 -24.98 32.00 14.86
N LEU A 473 -25.32 31.80 13.60
CA LEU A 473 -24.64 30.86 12.72
C LEU A 473 -23.17 31.26 12.53
N CYS A 474 -22.95 32.57 12.34
CA CYS A 474 -21.61 33.14 12.17
C CYS A 474 -20.74 33.00 13.42
N SER A 475 -21.28 33.22 14.61
CA SER A 475 -20.52 32.99 15.85
C SER A 475 -20.12 31.52 16.01
N ARG A 476 -21.07 30.59 15.86
CA ARG A 476 -20.81 29.13 15.99
C ARG A 476 -19.84 28.60 14.96
N LEU A 477 -19.89 29.09 13.72
CA LEU A 477 -18.94 28.69 12.68
C LEU A 477 -17.54 29.26 12.95
N LEU A 478 -17.43 30.44 13.56
CA LEU A 478 -16.15 31.01 13.96
C LEU A 478 -15.52 30.23 15.10
N ASP A 479 -16.31 29.84 16.10
CA ASP A 479 -15.83 29.01 17.21
C ASP A 479 -15.33 27.65 16.69
N TRP A 480 -16.11 27.01 15.81
CA TRP A 480 -15.71 25.78 15.14
C TRP A 480 -14.42 25.96 14.29
N PHE A 481 -14.30 27.06 13.55
CA PHE A 481 -13.14 27.37 12.74
C PHE A 481 -11.87 27.59 13.57
N VAL A 482 -11.99 28.36 14.67
CA VAL A 482 -10.87 28.59 15.59
C VAL A 482 -10.45 27.30 16.26
N GLU A 483 -11.38 26.44 16.64
CA GLU A 483 -11.11 25.14 17.23
C GLU A 483 -10.48 24.16 16.23
N SER A 484 -10.96 24.15 14.99
CA SER A 484 -10.39 23.38 13.88
C SER A 484 -8.95 23.80 13.55
N LEU A 485 -8.63 25.09 13.66
CA LEU A 485 -7.27 25.59 13.50
C LEU A 485 -6.33 25.17 14.64
N LYS A 486 -6.84 25.16 15.89
CA LYS A 486 -6.08 24.69 17.06
C LYS A 486 -5.75 23.19 16.96
N GLU A 487 -6.62 22.41 16.35
CA GLU A 487 -6.45 20.96 16.16
C GLU A 487 -5.68 20.60 14.87
N SER A 488 -5.10 21.57 14.17
CA SER A 488 -4.35 21.37 12.91
C SER A 488 -5.19 20.69 11.80
N LYS A 489 -6.47 20.93 11.75
CA LYS A 489 -7.37 20.37 10.73
C LYS A 489 -7.19 21.03 9.36
N GLN A 490 -7.54 20.28 8.33
CA GLN A 490 -7.11 20.48 6.94
C GLN A 490 -7.65 21.74 6.24
N LEU A 491 -6.90 22.21 5.25
CA LEU A 491 -7.17 23.37 4.39
C LEU A 491 -8.54 23.36 3.72
N ILE A 492 -9.09 22.17 3.43
CA ILE A 492 -10.39 21.97 2.80
C ILE A 492 -11.53 22.41 3.73
N GLU A 493 -11.42 22.15 5.04
CA GLU A 493 -12.40 22.57 6.04
C GLU A 493 -12.41 24.09 6.21
N ILE A 494 -11.23 24.72 6.09
CA ILE A 494 -11.09 26.18 6.13
C ILE A 494 -11.74 26.83 4.92
N ASN A 495 -11.52 26.29 3.73
CA ASN A 495 -12.15 26.79 2.50
C ASN A 495 -13.67 26.59 2.51
N ALA A 496 -14.17 25.44 3.01
CA ALA A 496 -15.59 25.22 3.19
C ALA A 496 -16.22 26.20 4.21
N PHE A 497 -15.52 26.48 5.31
CA PHE A 497 -15.92 27.48 6.28
C PHE A 497 -15.96 28.88 5.68
N LEU A 498 -14.94 29.30 4.96
CA LEU A 498 -14.86 30.59 4.31
C LEU A 498 -15.97 30.76 3.27
N ALA A 499 -16.19 29.76 2.43
CA ALA A 499 -17.27 29.74 1.44
C ALA A 499 -18.66 29.82 2.09
N SER A 500 -18.89 29.16 3.23
CA SER A 500 -20.16 29.20 3.94
C SER A 500 -20.45 30.54 4.64
N LYS A 501 -19.42 31.33 4.93
CA LYS A 501 -19.53 32.66 5.60
C LYS A 501 -19.76 33.81 4.65
N GLU A 502 -19.40 33.67 3.40
CA GLU A 502 -19.36 34.70 2.40
C GLU A 502 -20.47 34.55 1.36
N ALA A 503 -21.69 34.54 1.82
CA ALA A 503 -22.86 34.37 0.96
C ALA A 503 -23.03 35.45 -0.12
N SER A 504 -22.47 36.66 0.05
CA SER A 504 -22.56 37.72 -0.94
C SER A 504 -21.47 37.67 -2.01
N ASN A 505 -20.27 37.15 -1.68
CA ASN A 505 -19.19 36.98 -2.62
C ASN A 505 -18.17 35.98 -2.08
N PRO A 506 -18.43 34.68 -2.17
CA PRO A 506 -17.53 33.64 -1.68
C PRO A 506 -16.11 33.74 -2.26
N GLN A 507 -15.99 34.13 -3.52
CA GLN A 507 -14.71 34.26 -4.22
C GLN A 507 -13.81 35.33 -3.61
N PHE A 508 -14.41 36.44 -3.15
CA PHE A 508 -13.67 37.54 -2.50
C PHE A 508 -12.90 37.10 -1.26
N TRP A 509 -13.43 36.14 -0.48
CA TRP A 509 -12.79 35.63 0.72
C TRP A 509 -11.82 34.47 0.39
N ILE A 510 -12.16 33.63 -0.56
CA ILE A 510 -11.26 32.57 -1.07
C ILE A 510 -10.00 33.23 -1.66
N ASP A 511 -10.11 34.28 -2.43
CA ASP A 511 -8.99 34.99 -3.03
C ASP A 511 -8.12 35.74 -1.99
N ARG A 512 -8.71 36.17 -0.87
CA ARG A 512 -7.97 36.81 0.22
C ARG A 512 -7.27 35.87 1.17
N PHE A 513 -7.70 34.62 1.24
CA PHE A 513 -7.06 33.57 2.02
C PHE A 513 -6.31 32.60 1.10
N THR A 514 -5.19 33.06 0.58
CA THR A 514 -4.26 32.19 -0.15
C THR A 514 -3.54 31.23 0.81
N ILE A 515 -2.95 30.16 0.28
CA ILE A 515 -2.12 29.20 1.05
C ILE A 515 -1.02 29.93 1.87
N LYS A 516 -0.54 31.09 1.42
CA LYS A 516 0.43 31.93 2.16
C LYS A 516 -0.16 32.55 3.43
N ASP A 517 -1.42 32.97 3.40
CA ASP A 517 -2.11 33.57 4.54
C ASP A 517 -2.45 32.52 5.60
N LEU A 518 -2.60 31.27 5.20
CA LEU A 518 -2.84 30.12 6.07
C LEU A 518 -1.57 29.61 6.80
N LYS A 519 -0.37 30.11 6.47
CA LYS A 519 0.85 29.81 7.25
C LYS A 519 0.89 30.43 8.65
N SER A 520 -0.03 31.37 8.93
CA SER A 520 -0.18 31.98 10.27
C SER A 520 -1.69 32.23 10.53
N PRO A 521 -2.50 31.20 10.63
CA PRO A 521 -3.90 31.29 10.19
C PRO A 521 -4.86 31.88 11.23
N ALA A 522 -4.75 31.51 12.51
CA ALA A 522 -5.77 31.81 13.50
C ALA A 522 -5.96 33.32 13.74
N SER A 523 -4.84 34.07 13.91
CA SER A 523 -4.92 35.50 14.26
C SER A 523 -5.38 36.39 13.10
N LYS A 524 -5.08 36.00 11.85
CA LYS A 524 -5.47 36.75 10.66
C LYS A 524 -6.93 36.52 10.30
N ALA A 525 -7.40 35.27 10.34
CA ALA A 525 -8.78 34.92 10.07
C ALA A 525 -9.74 35.59 11.07
N VAL A 526 -9.38 35.56 12.36
CA VAL A 526 -10.16 36.25 13.40
C VAL A 526 -10.21 37.75 13.16
N LYS A 527 -9.08 38.42 12.86
CA LYS A 527 -9.04 39.88 12.58
C LYS A 527 -9.82 40.25 11.33
N VAL A 528 -9.80 39.46 10.29
CA VAL A 528 -10.58 39.71 9.07
C VAL A 528 -12.06 39.56 9.35
N PHE A 529 -12.45 38.56 10.13
CA PHE A 529 -13.81 38.33 10.53
C PHE A 529 -14.34 39.46 11.44
N GLU A 530 -13.58 39.90 12.44
CA GLU A 530 -13.92 41.03 13.32
C GLU A 530 -14.07 42.33 12.52
N LYS A 531 -13.20 42.58 11.54
CA LYS A 531 -13.29 43.75 10.65
C LYS A 531 -14.54 43.70 9.77
N TRP A 532 -14.92 42.52 9.30
CA TRP A 532 -16.15 42.32 8.54
C TRP A 532 -17.41 42.50 9.42
N GLN A 533 -17.41 41.96 10.67
CA GLN A 533 -18.51 42.22 11.62
C GLN A 533 -18.71 43.73 11.92
N LYS A 534 -17.62 44.51 12.02
CA LYS A 534 -17.66 45.95 12.28
C LYS A 534 -18.08 46.79 11.06
N SER A 535 -18.02 46.22 9.86
CA SER A 535 -18.39 46.89 8.60
C SER A 535 -19.87 46.69 8.23
N ARG A 536 -20.59 45.91 9.02
CA ARG A 536 -22.04 45.71 8.97
C ARG A 536 -22.73 46.32 10.20
#